data_b7279fe5faeacd316664e814f045fe26
#
_entry.id   b7279fe5faeacd316664e814f045fe26
#
_cell.length_a   1.000
_cell.length_b   1.000
_cell.length_c   1.000
_cell.angle_alpha   90.00
_cell.angle_beta   90.00
_cell.angle_gamma   90.00
#
_symmetry.space_group_name_H-M   'P 1'
#
loop_
_entity.id
_entity.type
_entity.pdbx_description
1 polymer ?
#
loop_
_entity_poly.entity_id
_entity_poly.type
_entity_poly.pdbx_seq_one_letter_code
_entity_poly.pdbx_strand_id
1 'polypeptide(L)'
;PSMSIELADSRDNEGQPSQETDGTDTDLGGENGRDQSQGQDEQEPVVTGDDPLVLIVHTHATESYLPASSGNYHSKTEENTVRDVGNTLAATLEAQGIPVVHDKTLHDDPSYNSSYSRSYETVQEILAQYPTIQCVIDLHRDAVSSDSPASTVSVGGRTCARYSYVVGTGASTYQSNIAFVNSLNQTASRNYNGFTGKVLERGYKYNQDLSAKYLLLEIGYNTNQIEDCRNTAEVFGSILAETLKKG
;
A
#
# COMPACT_ATOMS: atom_id res chain seq x y z
N PRO A 1 -33.21 -1.03 8.56
CA PRO A 1 -32.55 -2.31 8.42
C PRO A 1 -31.31 -2.09 7.59
N SER A 2 -30.19 -2.11 8.26
CA SER A 2 -28.85 -1.97 7.68
C SER A 2 -28.52 -3.26 6.95
N MET A 3 -28.34 -3.19 5.64
CA MET A 3 -27.68 -4.25 4.89
C MET A 3 -26.17 -3.99 5.01
N SER A 4 -25.52 -4.86 5.75
CA SER A 4 -24.08 -4.90 5.91
C SER A 4 -23.43 -5.28 4.58
N ILE A 5 -22.42 -4.50 4.19
CA ILE A 5 -21.60 -4.75 3.01
C ILE A 5 -20.65 -5.92 3.35
N GLU A 6 -21.05 -7.13 2.99
CA GLU A 6 -20.24 -8.36 3.11
C GLU A 6 -19.57 -8.76 1.80
N LEU A 7 -19.42 -7.87 0.84
CA LEU A 7 -18.98 -8.23 -0.53
C LEU A 7 -17.49 -8.00 -0.84
N ALA A 8 -16.74 -7.37 0.07
CA ALA A 8 -15.29 -7.17 -0.15
C ALA A 8 -14.40 -8.27 0.46
N ASP A 9 -14.92 -9.04 1.40
CA ASP A 9 -14.12 -9.97 2.23
C ASP A 9 -13.90 -11.36 1.59
N SER A 10 -14.59 -11.69 0.51
CA SER A 10 -14.51 -13.03 -0.10
C SER A 10 -13.50 -13.18 -1.25
N ARG A 11 -12.81 -12.11 -1.64
CA ARG A 11 -11.84 -12.14 -2.76
C ARG A 11 -10.38 -12.18 -2.31
N ASP A 12 -10.07 -11.80 -1.09
CA ASP A 12 -8.69 -11.72 -0.59
C ASP A 12 -8.20 -13.00 0.11
N ASN A 13 -9.00 -14.09 0.06
CA ASN A 13 -8.73 -15.30 0.84
C ASN A 13 -7.92 -16.39 0.10
N GLU A 14 -7.47 -16.15 -1.14
CA GLU A 14 -6.79 -17.18 -1.93
C GLU A 14 -5.31 -16.85 -2.21
N GLY A 15 -4.49 -16.62 -1.19
CA GLY A 15 -3.09 -16.30 -1.48
C GLY A 15 -2.08 -16.35 -0.34
N GLN A 16 -2.39 -16.96 0.79
CA GLN A 16 -1.34 -17.25 1.78
C GLN A 16 -0.86 -18.70 1.63
N PRO A 17 0.44 -18.96 1.43
CA PRO A 17 0.97 -20.32 1.40
C PRO A 17 0.85 -20.94 2.80
N SER A 18 0.11 -22.06 2.89
CA SER A 18 0.15 -22.97 4.02
C SER A 18 1.58 -23.53 4.16
N GLN A 19 2.18 -23.41 5.33
CA GLN A 19 3.40 -24.14 5.68
C GLN A 19 3.08 -25.63 5.68
N GLU A 20 3.56 -26.35 4.68
CA GLU A 20 3.67 -27.82 4.73
C GLU A 20 5.07 -28.19 5.16
N THR A 21 5.10 -29.04 6.17
CA THR A 21 6.28 -29.68 6.74
C THR A 21 6.75 -30.83 5.84
N ASP A 22 8.05 -30.82 5.55
CA ASP A 22 9.00 -31.91 5.34
C ASP A 22 8.48 -33.30 4.93
N GLY A 23 9.00 -33.79 3.81
CA GLY A 23 8.93 -35.17 3.35
C GLY A 23 9.86 -35.38 2.18
N THR A 24 11.06 -35.88 2.52
CA THR A 24 12.09 -36.39 1.61
C THR A 24 11.54 -37.33 0.55
N ASP A 25 11.86 -37.16 -0.73
CA ASP A 25 12.44 -38.28 -1.49
C ASP A 25 13.17 -37.83 -2.79
N THR A 26 14.14 -38.64 -3.12
CA THR A 26 15.19 -38.54 -4.10
C THR A 26 14.73 -38.82 -5.54
N ASP A 27 15.41 -38.22 -6.48
CA ASP A 27 16.16 -38.78 -7.63
C ASP A 27 15.71 -38.44 -9.07
N LEU A 28 16.70 -37.96 -9.78
CA LEU A 28 17.10 -38.12 -11.18
C LEU A 28 16.36 -37.47 -12.35
N GLY A 29 17.07 -36.60 -12.98
CA GLY A 29 17.36 -36.73 -14.41
C GLY A 29 16.65 -35.84 -15.41
N GLY A 30 17.33 -34.88 -15.98
CA GLY A 30 17.35 -34.77 -17.43
C GLY A 30 16.64 -33.57 -18.07
N GLU A 31 17.48 -32.72 -18.64
CA GLU A 31 17.39 -31.99 -19.89
C GLU A 31 16.73 -30.57 -19.96
N ASN A 32 17.65 -29.68 -20.29
CA ASN A 32 17.55 -28.38 -20.96
C ASN A 32 16.22 -28.03 -21.66
N GLY A 33 15.54 -27.09 -21.08
CA GLY A 33 14.60 -26.21 -21.77
C GLY A 33 14.94 -24.76 -21.41
N ARG A 34 15.65 -24.04 -22.28
CA ARG A 34 15.77 -22.58 -22.19
C ARG A 34 14.40 -22.00 -22.47
N ASP A 35 13.65 -21.73 -21.42
CA ASP A 35 12.50 -20.84 -21.49
C ASP A 35 13.04 -19.40 -21.50
N GLN A 36 12.84 -18.71 -22.62
CA GLN A 36 13.06 -17.28 -22.72
C GLN A 36 11.91 -16.59 -21.99
N SER A 37 12.06 -16.38 -20.69
CA SER A 37 11.21 -15.46 -19.96
C SER A 37 11.40 -14.06 -20.56
N GLN A 38 10.36 -13.60 -21.24
CA GLN A 38 10.24 -12.22 -21.70
C GLN A 38 10.40 -11.32 -20.48
N GLY A 39 11.35 -10.38 -20.54
CA GLY A 39 11.66 -9.45 -19.48
C GLY A 39 10.41 -8.73 -19.00
N GLN A 40 10.08 -8.93 -17.74
CA GLN A 40 9.22 -8.02 -17.01
C GLN A 40 9.95 -6.67 -17.01
N ASP A 41 9.27 -5.58 -17.31
CA ASP A 41 9.74 -4.23 -17.04
C ASP A 41 9.81 -4.07 -15.51
N GLU A 42 10.89 -4.60 -14.93
CA GLU A 42 11.27 -4.31 -13.54
C GLU A 42 11.71 -2.85 -13.51
N GLN A 43 10.79 -1.98 -13.14
CA GLN A 43 11.15 -0.60 -12.86
C GLN A 43 11.96 -0.58 -11.58
N GLU A 44 13.24 -0.19 -11.70
CA GLU A 44 14.08 0.04 -10.54
C GLU A 44 13.40 1.02 -9.58
N PRO A 45 13.37 0.73 -8.25
CA PRO A 45 12.74 1.61 -7.29
C PRO A 45 13.38 3.00 -7.29
N VAL A 46 12.57 4.04 -7.21
CA VAL A 46 13.06 5.43 -7.11
C VAL A 46 13.53 5.66 -5.69
N VAL A 47 14.83 5.87 -5.52
CA VAL A 47 15.48 6.14 -4.23
C VAL A 47 15.90 7.60 -4.16
N THR A 48 15.53 8.28 -3.08
CA THR A 48 15.90 9.67 -2.82
C THR A 48 16.78 9.78 -1.58
N GLY A 49 18.03 10.13 -1.78
CA GLY A 49 19.03 10.22 -0.70
C GLY A 49 19.70 8.91 -0.31
N ASP A 50 20.81 9.01 0.42
CA ASP A 50 21.68 7.87 0.74
C ASP A 50 21.11 6.94 1.83
N ASP A 51 20.26 7.47 2.74
CA ASP A 51 19.70 6.76 3.88
C ASP A 51 18.17 6.90 3.91
N PRO A 52 17.40 6.18 3.08
CA PRO A 52 15.95 6.28 3.05
C PRO A 52 15.33 5.83 4.37
N LEU A 53 14.29 6.57 4.80
CA LEU A 53 13.57 6.33 6.06
C LEU A 53 12.19 5.72 5.84
N VAL A 54 11.63 5.86 4.64
CA VAL A 54 10.29 5.37 4.29
C VAL A 54 10.36 4.55 3.01
N LEU A 55 9.70 3.40 3.00
CA LEU A 55 9.41 2.62 1.81
C LEU A 55 7.93 2.80 1.47
N ILE A 56 7.65 3.20 0.22
CA ILE A 56 6.32 3.14 -0.38
C ILE A 56 6.32 1.98 -1.38
N VAL A 57 5.37 1.08 -1.25
CA VAL A 57 5.17 -0.10 -2.09
C VAL A 57 3.69 -0.24 -2.42
N HIS A 58 3.35 -1.04 -3.42
CA HIS A 58 1.98 -1.30 -3.84
C HIS A 58 1.80 -2.78 -4.10
N THR A 59 1.16 -3.49 -3.17
CA THR A 59 0.81 -4.90 -3.41
C THR A 59 -0.17 -5.02 -4.59
N HIS A 60 -1.09 -4.06 -4.75
CA HIS A 60 -1.99 -3.96 -5.89
C HIS A 60 -1.67 -2.71 -6.73
N ALA A 61 -0.54 -2.74 -7.41
CA ALA A 61 0.04 -1.59 -8.11
C ALA A 61 -0.78 -1.08 -9.31
N THR A 62 -1.69 -1.91 -9.85
CA THR A 62 -2.57 -1.52 -10.96
C THR A 62 -3.86 -0.83 -10.51
N GLU A 63 -4.18 -0.77 -9.24
CA GLU A 63 -5.36 -0.08 -8.73
C GLU A 63 -5.41 1.38 -9.17
N SER A 64 -6.58 1.83 -9.67
CA SER A 64 -6.71 3.14 -10.28
C SER A 64 -7.98 3.89 -9.84
N TYR A 65 -7.98 5.20 -10.13
CA TYR A 65 -9.02 6.17 -9.81
C TYR A 65 -9.65 6.74 -11.07
N LEU A 66 -10.68 7.58 -10.94
CA LEU A 66 -11.14 8.38 -12.06
C LEU A 66 -10.07 9.44 -12.44
N PRO A 67 -9.87 9.73 -13.73
CA PRO A 67 -10.66 9.27 -14.89
C PRO A 67 -10.17 7.98 -15.56
N ALA A 68 -9.87 6.94 -14.78
CA ALA A 68 -9.55 5.64 -15.36
C ALA A 68 -10.66 5.13 -16.28
N SER A 69 -10.33 4.18 -17.15
CA SER A 69 -11.29 3.61 -18.08
C SER A 69 -12.52 3.06 -17.35
N SER A 70 -13.70 3.38 -17.83
CA SER A 70 -14.96 2.95 -17.24
C SER A 70 -15.06 1.44 -17.12
N GLY A 71 -15.44 0.95 -15.94
CA GLY A 71 -15.72 -0.47 -15.68
C GLY A 71 -14.51 -1.35 -15.36
N ASN A 72 -13.30 -0.80 -15.46
CA ASN A 72 -12.06 -1.48 -15.02
C ASN A 72 -11.16 -0.48 -14.28
N TYR A 73 -11.22 -0.46 -12.99
CA TYR A 73 -10.42 0.45 -12.17
C TYR A 73 -9.02 -0.12 -11.88
N HIS A 74 -8.37 -0.65 -12.93
CA HIS A 74 -7.01 -1.16 -12.94
C HIS A 74 -6.26 -0.66 -14.19
N SER A 75 -5.02 -0.22 -14.04
CA SER A 75 -4.19 0.27 -15.14
C SER A 75 -2.72 -0.11 -14.93
N LYS A 76 -2.08 -0.65 -15.98
CA LYS A 76 -0.63 -0.85 -15.97
C LYS A 76 0.13 0.46 -16.22
N THR A 77 -0.51 1.46 -16.83
CA THR A 77 0.03 2.81 -16.91
C THR A 77 -0.02 3.45 -15.53
N GLU A 78 1.05 4.13 -15.13
CA GLU A 78 1.18 4.73 -13.79
C GLU A 78 0.16 5.84 -13.53
N GLU A 79 -0.15 6.62 -14.55
CA GLU A 79 -1.07 7.75 -14.45
C GLU A 79 -2.45 7.33 -13.91
N ASN A 80 -2.97 8.09 -12.95
CA ASN A 80 -4.25 7.87 -12.26
C ASN A 80 -4.33 6.55 -11.44
N THR A 81 -3.19 5.96 -11.08
CA THR A 81 -3.13 4.78 -10.21
C THR A 81 -2.65 5.13 -8.79
N VAL A 82 -2.65 4.14 -7.90
CA VAL A 82 -2.05 4.25 -6.56
C VAL A 82 -0.57 4.64 -6.62
N ARG A 83 0.17 4.26 -7.68
CA ARG A 83 1.57 4.65 -7.88
C ARG A 83 1.72 6.15 -8.15
N ASP A 84 0.79 6.75 -8.87
CA ASP A 84 0.72 8.20 -9.09
C ASP A 84 0.46 8.96 -7.78
N VAL A 85 -0.45 8.47 -6.94
CA VAL A 85 -0.66 8.98 -5.58
C VAL A 85 0.60 8.79 -4.72
N GLY A 86 1.29 7.65 -4.88
CA GLY A 86 2.58 7.35 -4.25
C GLY A 86 3.66 8.36 -4.61
N ASN A 87 3.73 8.84 -5.88
CA ASN A 87 4.65 9.90 -6.29
C ASN A 87 4.41 11.20 -5.50
N THR A 88 3.14 11.58 -5.32
CA THR A 88 2.78 12.77 -4.57
C THR A 88 3.17 12.63 -3.09
N LEU A 89 2.95 11.45 -2.51
CA LEU A 89 3.34 11.15 -1.13
C LEU A 89 4.86 11.21 -0.96
N ALA A 90 5.63 10.57 -1.87
CA ALA A 90 7.08 10.58 -1.86
C ALA A 90 7.62 12.02 -1.95
N ALA A 91 7.18 12.79 -2.94
CA ALA A 91 7.60 14.19 -3.12
C ALA A 91 7.29 15.05 -1.88
N THR A 92 6.16 14.81 -1.21
CA THR A 92 5.79 15.52 0.02
C THR A 92 6.73 15.19 1.18
N LEU A 93 7.09 13.92 1.34
CA LEU A 93 8.03 13.48 2.38
C LEU A 93 9.44 14.04 2.14
N GLU A 94 9.91 13.98 0.89
CA GLU A 94 11.20 14.52 0.47
C GLU A 94 11.31 16.01 0.72
N ALA A 95 10.27 16.79 0.36
CA ALA A 95 10.20 18.23 0.64
C ALA A 95 10.29 18.55 2.14
N GLN A 96 10.02 17.57 3.00
CA GLN A 96 10.15 17.70 4.45
C GLN A 96 11.44 17.05 5.00
N GLY A 97 12.37 16.65 4.12
CA GLY A 97 13.67 16.10 4.49
C GLY A 97 13.60 14.64 4.95
N ILE A 98 12.61 13.88 4.48
CA ILE A 98 12.48 12.44 4.72
C ILE A 98 12.76 11.72 3.40
N PRO A 99 13.93 11.06 3.24
CA PRO A 99 14.26 10.30 2.06
C PRO A 99 13.39 9.05 1.93
N VAL A 100 13.00 8.72 0.69
CA VAL A 100 12.03 7.68 0.37
C VAL A 100 12.59 6.68 -0.63
N VAL A 101 12.25 5.41 -0.48
CA VAL A 101 12.24 4.42 -1.55
C VAL A 101 10.80 4.29 -2.03
N HIS A 102 10.53 4.52 -3.31
CA HIS A 102 9.23 4.27 -3.91
C HIS A 102 9.35 3.15 -4.95
N ASP A 103 8.91 1.97 -4.56
CA ASP A 103 8.82 0.81 -5.45
C ASP A 103 7.49 0.83 -6.22
N LYS A 104 7.58 0.67 -7.54
CA LYS A 104 6.45 0.74 -8.46
C LYS A 104 6.21 -0.58 -9.20
N THR A 105 6.83 -1.64 -8.74
CA THR A 105 6.69 -2.99 -9.31
C THR A 105 5.22 -3.40 -9.36
N LEU A 106 4.82 -3.98 -10.50
CA LEU A 106 3.44 -4.46 -10.70
C LEU A 106 3.25 -5.83 -10.04
N HIS A 107 3.13 -5.87 -8.71
CA HIS A 107 3.00 -7.14 -7.97
C HIS A 107 1.71 -7.91 -8.29
N ASP A 108 0.67 -7.24 -8.75
CA ASP A 108 -0.61 -7.82 -9.14
C ASP A 108 -0.68 -8.23 -10.64
N ASP A 109 0.40 -8.09 -11.41
CA ASP A 109 0.57 -8.58 -12.76
C ASP A 109 1.67 -9.68 -12.78
N PRO A 110 1.48 -10.81 -13.43
CA PRO A 110 0.33 -11.27 -14.22
C PRO A 110 -0.79 -11.90 -13.38
N SER A 111 -0.65 -12.02 -12.06
CA SER A 111 -1.64 -12.69 -11.20
C SER A 111 -1.95 -11.86 -9.96
N TYR A 112 -3.20 -11.43 -9.84
CA TYR A 112 -3.71 -10.73 -8.66
C TYR A 112 -3.56 -11.55 -7.38
N ASN A 113 -3.89 -12.85 -7.42
CA ASN A 113 -3.89 -13.72 -6.23
C ASN A 113 -2.49 -13.96 -5.62
N SER A 114 -1.42 -13.74 -6.38
CA SER A 114 -0.04 -13.90 -5.89
C SER A 114 0.65 -12.57 -5.56
N SER A 115 -0.09 -11.45 -5.56
CA SER A 115 0.48 -10.12 -5.34
C SER A 115 1.16 -9.97 -3.98
N TYR A 116 0.52 -10.48 -2.91
CA TYR A 116 1.10 -10.43 -1.56
C TYR A 116 2.40 -11.22 -1.42
N SER A 117 2.53 -12.37 -2.08
CA SER A 117 3.79 -13.14 -2.06
C SER A 117 4.91 -12.39 -2.77
N ARG A 118 4.62 -11.79 -3.94
CA ARG A 118 5.61 -11.01 -4.68
C ARG A 118 6.01 -9.73 -3.94
N SER A 119 5.05 -8.97 -3.42
CA SER A 119 5.36 -7.77 -2.65
C SER A 119 6.10 -8.09 -1.33
N TYR A 120 5.85 -9.26 -0.74
CA TYR A 120 6.62 -9.74 0.43
C TYR A 120 8.10 -9.87 0.11
N GLU A 121 8.45 -10.53 -1.00
CA GLU A 121 9.83 -10.72 -1.45
C GLU A 121 10.50 -9.36 -1.72
N THR A 122 9.84 -8.48 -2.49
CA THR A 122 10.34 -7.13 -2.79
C THR A 122 10.58 -6.31 -1.51
N VAL A 123 9.63 -6.30 -0.58
CA VAL A 123 9.79 -5.55 0.68
C VAL A 123 10.95 -6.11 1.51
N GLN A 124 11.12 -7.44 1.59
CA GLN A 124 12.24 -8.05 2.30
C GLN A 124 13.60 -7.63 1.70
N GLU A 125 13.72 -7.67 0.37
CA GLU A 125 14.94 -7.28 -0.34
C GLU A 125 15.28 -5.81 -0.12
N ILE A 126 14.30 -4.90 -0.23
CA ILE A 126 14.49 -3.46 -0.01
C ILE A 126 14.86 -3.19 1.46
N LEU A 127 14.20 -3.81 2.43
CA LEU A 127 14.54 -3.65 3.84
C LEU A 127 15.95 -4.19 4.18
N ALA A 128 16.40 -5.24 3.51
CA ALA A 128 17.77 -5.76 3.64
C ALA A 128 18.80 -4.80 3.02
N GLN A 129 18.46 -4.18 1.88
CA GLN A 129 19.32 -3.22 1.20
C GLN A 129 19.40 -1.88 1.94
N TYR A 130 18.31 -1.42 2.52
CA TYR A 130 18.20 -0.14 3.22
C TYR A 130 17.74 -0.32 4.67
N PRO A 131 18.64 -0.73 5.58
CA PRO A 131 18.29 -0.98 6.98
C PRO A 131 17.92 0.28 7.77
N THR A 132 18.04 1.46 7.16
CA THR A 132 17.62 2.75 7.70
C THR A 132 16.12 2.98 7.61
N ILE A 133 15.39 2.20 6.80
CA ILE A 133 13.94 2.31 6.66
C ILE A 133 13.25 2.02 8.00
N GLN A 134 12.46 2.98 8.45
CA GLN A 134 11.71 2.92 9.71
C GLN A 134 10.23 2.64 9.52
N CYS A 135 9.69 2.94 8.31
CA CYS A 135 8.27 2.83 8.01
C CYS A 135 8.07 2.25 6.61
N VAL A 136 7.14 1.30 6.48
CA VAL A 136 6.68 0.76 5.20
C VAL A 136 5.23 1.17 4.99
N ILE A 137 4.91 1.65 3.78
CA ILE A 137 3.56 2.03 3.37
C ILE A 137 3.20 1.19 2.16
N ASP A 138 2.30 0.23 2.33
CA ASP A 138 1.64 -0.46 1.24
C ASP A 138 0.40 0.36 0.85
N LEU A 139 0.56 1.16 -0.22
CA LEU A 139 -0.44 2.14 -0.62
C LEU A 139 -1.42 1.55 -1.62
N HIS A 140 -2.68 1.57 -1.25
CA HIS A 140 -3.83 1.03 -1.95
C HIS A 140 -4.94 2.07 -2.11
N ARG A 141 -6.03 1.65 -2.76
CA ARG A 141 -7.34 2.30 -2.70
C ARG A 141 -8.41 1.27 -2.36
N ASP A 142 -9.41 1.65 -1.60
CA ASP A 142 -10.55 0.80 -1.29
C ASP A 142 -11.48 0.62 -2.50
N ALA A 143 -12.17 -0.51 -2.59
CA ALA A 143 -13.04 -0.85 -3.70
C ALA A 143 -14.52 -0.72 -3.30
N VAL A 144 -15.28 0.04 -4.09
CA VAL A 144 -16.73 0.20 -3.94
C VAL A 144 -17.43 -0.03 -5.28
N SER A 145 -18.75 -0.21 -5.24
CA SER A 145 -19.55 -0.26 -6.47
C SER A 145 -19.36 1.01 -7.29
N SER A 146 -19.35 0.89 -8.62
CA SER A 146 -19.13 2.00 -9.57
C SER A 146 -20.14 3.15 -9.45
N ASP A 147 -21.30 2.89 -8.88
CA ASP A 147 -22.36 3.86 -8.61
C ASP A 147 -22.28 4.48 -7.19
N SER A 148 -21.32 4.02 -6.37
CA SER A 148 -21.07 4.61 -5.05
C SER A 148 -20.47 6.01 -5.19
N PRO A 149 -20.94 6.98 -4.39
CA PRO A 149 -20.34 8.30 -4.41
C PRO A 149 -18.89 8.27 -3.91
N ALA A 150 -18.07 9.16 -4.46
CA ALA A 150 -16.73 9.39 -3.93
C ALA A 150 -16.78 9.82 -2.46
N SER A 151 -15.86 9.32 -1.66
CA SER A 151 -15.76 9.67 -0.24
C SER A 151 -14.74 10.77 -0.05
N THR A 152 -15.18 11.98 0.30
CA THR A 152 -14.34 13.16 0.40
C THR A 152 -14.50 13.93 1.71
N VAL A 153 -13.57 14.83 1.98
CA VAL A 153 -13.55 15.78 3.08
C VAL A 153 -12.84 17.06 2.64
N SER A 154 -13.23 18.22 3.13
CA SER A 154 -12.52 19.47 2.85
C SER A 154 -11.41 19.69 3.88
N VAL A 155 -10.18 19.94 3.42
CA VAL A 155 -9.01 20.24 4.25
C VAL A 155 -8.33 21.49 3.68
N GLY A 156 -8.26 22.55 4.46
CA GLY A 156 -7.64 23.81 4.02
C GLY A 156 -8.23 24.39 2.73
N GLY A 157 -9.54 24.16 2.49
CA GLY A 157 -10.22 24.62 1.28
C GLY A 157 -10.04 23.72 0.05
N ARG A 158 -9.30 22.64 0.14
CA ARG A 158 -9.12 21.62 -0.92
C ARG A 158 -10.01 20.41 -0.64
N THR A 159 -10.52 19.78 -1.68
CA THR A 159 -11.20 18.49 -1.59
C THR A 159 -10.15 17.39 -1.48
N CYS A 160 -10.21 16.60 -0.41
CA CYS A 160 -9.37 15.42 -0.19
C CYS A 160 -10.24 14.17 -0.18
N ALA A 161 -9.75 13.07 -0.71
CA ALA A 161 -10.36 11.76 -0.49
C ALA A 161 -10.24 11.38 1.00
N ARG A 162 -11.22 10.67 1.54
CA ARG A 162 -11.05 10.03 2.85
C ARG A 162 -10.11 8.85 2.73
N TYR A 163 -9.49 8.48 3.85
CA TYR A 163 -8.55 7.37 3.88
C TYR A 163 -8.80 6.45 5.07
N SER A 164 -8.28 5.24 4.99
CA SER A 164 -8.33 4.26 6.07
C SER A 164 -7.02 3.48 6.20
N TYR A 165 -6.85 2.88 7.36
CA TYR A 165 -5.77 1.92 7.63
C TYR A 165 -6.38 0.53 7.78
N VAL A 166 -5.84 -0.45 7.09
CA VAL A 166 -6.12 -1.86 7.35
C VAL A 166 -5.03 -2.40 8.27
N VAL A 167 -5.42 -2.91 9.43
CA VAL A 167 -4.47 -3.47 10.41
C VAL A 167 -4.72 -4.95 10.56
N GLY A 168 -3.71 -5.73 10.24
CA GLY A 168 -3.74 -7.19 10.27
C GLY A 168 -3.54 -7.74 11.68
N THR A 169 -4.61 -8.25 12.31
CA THR A 169 -4.51 -8.85 13.65
C THR A 169 -3.74 -10.18 13.65
N GLY A 170 -3.53 -10.79 12.48
CA GLY A 170 -2.70 -11.99 12.32
C GLY A 170 -1.19 -11.70 12.25
N ALA A 171 -0.77 -10.45 12.11
CA ALA A 171 0.63 -10.09 12.09
C ALA A 171 1.26 -10.13 13.49
N SER A 172 2.49 -10.63 13.61
CA SER A 172 3.24 -10.65 14.89
C SER A 172 3.52 -9.24 15.42
N THR A 173 3.54 -8.25 14.54
CA THR A 173 3.76 -6.82 14.81
C THR A 173 2.48 -6.03 15.04
N TYR A 174 1.31 -6.69 15.14
CA TYR A 174 0.00 -6.02 15.27
C TYR A 174 -0.01 -4.91 16.32
N GLN A 175 0.50 -5.17 17.53
CA GLN A 175 0.50 -4.18 18.62
C GLN A 175 1.33 -2.92 18.28
N SER A 176 2.43 -3.09 17.59
CA SER A 176 3.28 -1.97 17.16
C SER A 176 2.62 -1.19 16.02
N ASN A 177 2.03 -1.89 15.05
CA ASN A 177 1.37 -1.27 13.90
C ASN A 177 0.13 -0.49 14.33
N ILE A 178 -0.71 -1.04 15.21
CA ILE A 178 -1.88 -0.30 15.72
C ILE A 178 -1.48 0.91 16.57
N ALA A 179 -0.40 0.82 17.35
CA ALA A 179 0.12 1.94 18.12
C ALA A 179 0.63 3.06 17.18
N PHE A 180 1.30 2.70 16.09
CA PHE A 180 1.76 3.65 15.09
C PHE A 180 0.59 4.34 14.36
N VAL A 181 -0.43 3.59 13.92
CA VAL A 181 -1.67 4.13 13.35
C VAL A 181 -2.35 5.12 14.30
N ASN A 182 -2.43 4.79 15.59
CA ASN A 182 -3.01 5.67 16.59
C ASN A 182 -2.20 6.98 16.73
N SER A 183 -0.87 6.93 16.64
CA SER A 183 -0.02 8.13 16.70
C SER A 183 -0.22 9.04 15.48
N LEU A 184 -0.40 8.46 14.29
CA LEU A 184 -0.75 9.19 13.06
C LEU A 184 -2.11 9.88 13.20
N ASN A 185 -3.13 9.18 13.68
CA ASN A 185 -4.46 9.75 13.90
C ASN A 185 -4.46 10.84 14.96
N GLN A 186 -3.64 10.74 16.00
CA GLN A 186 -3.44 11.82 16.98
C GLN A 186 -2.82 13.07 16.34
N THR A 187 -1.80 12.89 15.49
CA THR A 187 -1.18 14.01 14.75
C THR A 187 -2.18 14.63 13.78
N ALA A 188 -2.92 13.80 13.03
CA ALA A 188 -3.97 14.26 12.12
C ALA A 188 -5.05 15.08 12.85
N SER A 189 -5.57 14.56 13.96
CA SER A 189 -6.62 15.21 14.75
C SER A 189 -6.19 16.58 15.33
N ARG A 190 -4.91 16.72 15.66
CA ARG A 190 -4.39 18.02 16.15
C ARG A 190 -4.27 19.07 15.06
N ASN A 191 -3.88 18.66 13.86
CA ASN A 191 -3.48 19.58 12.80
C ASN A 191 -4.56 19.81 11.75
N TYR A 192 -5.45 18.81 11.56
CA TYR A 192 -6.43 18.79 10.47
C TYR A 192 -7.79 18.32 10.97
N ASN A 193 -8.67 19.24 11.30
CA ASN A 193 -10.00 18.91 11.83
C ASN A 193 -10.80 18.02 10.86
N GLY A 194 -11.27 16.88 11.35
CA GLY A 194 -12.07 15.94 10.56
C GLY A 194 -11.30 15.10 9.52
N PHE A 195 -9.95 15.16 9.53
CA PHE A 195 -9.07 14.40 8.63
C PHE A 195 -8.30 13.32 9.40
N THR A 196 -9.02 12.35 9.94
CA THR A 196 -8.43 11.15 10.55
C THR A 196 -8.78 9.93 9.72
N GLY A 197 -7.85 8.96 9.64
CA GLY A 197 -8.07 7.70 8.96
C GLY A 197 -8.94 6.76 9.78
N LYS A 198 -9.89 6.10 9.10
CA LYS A 198 -10.65 5.00 9.71
C LYS A 198 -9.70 3.81 9.94
N VAL A 199 -9.80 3.14 11.08
CA VAL A 199 -9.04 1.93 11.37
C VAL A 199 -9.92 0.71 11.14
N LEU A 200 -9.46 -0.20 10.29
CA LEU A 200 -10.13 -1.45 9.91
C LEU A 200 -9.24 -2.62 10.33
N GLU A 201 -9.65 -3.33 11.37
CA GLU A 201 -8.94 -4.54 11.81
C GLU A 201 -9.42 -5.76 11.02
N ARG A 202 -8.48 -6.60 10.56
CA ARG A 202 -8.73 -7.80 9.76
C ARG A 202 -7.88 -8.97 10.25
N GLY A 203 -8.37 -10.19 10.10
CA GLY A 203 -7.72 -11.42 10.60
C GLY A 203 -6.44 -11.85 9.88
N TYR A 204 -6.06 -11.19 8.80
CA TYR A 204 -4.89 -11.54 7.97
C TYR A 204 -3.64 -10.78 8.38
N LYS A 205 -2.48 -11.11 7.79
CA LYS A 205 -1.18 -10.47 8.07
C LYS A 205 -0.89 -9.26 7.19
N TYR A 206 -1.26 -9.31 5.91
CA TYR A 206 -1.00 -8.26 4.91
C TYR A 206 0.48 -7.82 4.87
N ASN A 207 1.42 -8.77 4.94
CA ASN A 207 2.88 -8.52 5.01
C ASN A 207 3.32 -7.60 6.17
N GLN A 208 2.41 -7.24 7.08
CA GLN A 208 2.67 -6.25 8.15
C GLN A 208 3.66 -6.77 9.20
N ASP A 209 3.90 -8.08 9.26
CA ASP A 209 4.93 -8.71 10.11
C ASP A 209 6.37 -8.37 9.68
N LEU A 210 6.57 -7.76 8.50
CA LEU A 210 7.88 -7.33 8.02
C LEU A 210 8.43 -6.07 8.73
N SER A 211 7.57 -5.23 9.33
CA SER A 211 8.00 -4.02 10.03
C SER A 211 7.06 -3.66 11.19
N ALA A 212 7.63 -3.12 12.27
CA ALA A 212 6.87 -2.60 13.41
C ALA A 212 6.09 -1.30 13.11
N LYS A 213 6.38 -0.65 11.96
CA LYS A 213 5.66 0.51 11.44
C LYS A 213 5.24 0.23 9.99
N TYR A 214 4.50 -0.83 9.77
CA TYR A 214 3.93 -1.18 8.46
C TYR A 214 2.49 -0.68 8.37
N LEU A 215 2.19 0.13 7.36
CA LEU A 215 0.86 0.64 7.07
C LEU A 215 0.32 0.00 5.79
N LEU A 216 -0.84 -0.64 5.83
CA LEU A 216 -1.67 -0.78 4.65
C LEU A 216 -2.61 0.42 4.64
N LEU A 217 -2.36 1.34 3.70
CA LEU A 217 -3.01 2.64 3.62
C LEU A 217 -3.92 2.70 2.40
N GLU A 218 -5.23 2.76 2.64
CA GLU A 218 -6.23 2.95 1.61
C GLU A 218 -6.49 4.45 1.43
N ILE A 219 -6.15 5.05 0.29
CA ILE A 219 -6.48 6.43 -0.03
C ILE A 219 -7.63 6.46 -1.03
N GLY A 220 -8.82 6.86 -0.56
CA GLY A 220 -10.01 6.98 -1.40
C GLY A 220 -10.57 5.65 -1.89
N TYR A 221 -11.49 5.77 -2.85
CA TYR A 221 -12.15 4.67 -3.54
C TYR A 221 -11.85 4.71 -5.05
N ASN A 222 -12.11 3.61 -5.74
CA ASN A 222 -12.07 3.58 -7.22
C ASN A 222 -12.97 4.65 -7.89
N THR A 223 -13.94 5.22 -7.18
CA THR A 223 -14.83 6.31 -7.64
C THR A 223 -14.34 7.71 -7.30
N ASN A 224 -13.25 7.87 -6.57
CA ASN A 224 -12.64 9.17 -6.31
C ASN A 224 -11.92 9.70 -7.55
N GLN A 225 -11.89 11.04 -7.69
CA GLN A 225 -11.00 11.69 -8.63
C GLN A 225 -9.55 11.57 -8.14
N ILE A 226 -8.64 11.34 -9.05
CA ILE A 226 -7.19 11.24 -8.73
C ILE A 226 -6.68 12.46 -7.96
N GLU A 227 -7.18 13.64 -8.31
CA GLU A 227 -6.77 14.89 -7.66
C GLU A 227 -7.15 14.94 -6.17
N ASP A 228 -8.32 14.41 -5.79
CA ASP A 228 -8.73 14.30 -4.40
C ASP A 228 -7.77 13.39 -3.61
N CYS A 229 -7.27 12.33 -4.27
CA CYS A 229 -6.34 11.37 -3.68
C CYS A 229 -4.91 11.94 -3.57
N ARG A 230 -4.45 12.71 -4.56
CA ARG A 230 -3.19 13.46 -4.48
C ARG A 230 -3.23 14.48 -3.35
N ASN A 231 -4.31 15.25 -3.22
CA ASN A 231 -4.50 16.18 -2.11
C ASN A 231 -4.43 15.48 -0.75
N THR A 232 -5.00 14.26 -0.65
CA THR A 232 -4.88 13.44 0.55
C THR A 232 -3.44 13.02 0.81
N ALA A 233 -2.71 12.57 -0.20
CA ALA A 233 -1.31 12.17 -0.08
C ALA A 233 -0.40 13.30 0.43
N GLU A 234 -0.61 14.54 -0.01
CA GLU A 234 0.11 15.71 0.50
C GLU A 234 -0.17 15.97 1.99
N VAL A 235 -1.44 15.96 2.39
CA VAL A 235 -1.81 16.18 3.80
C VAL A 235 -1.29 15.02 4.66
N PHE A 236 -1.47 13.78 4.20
CA PHE A 236 -1.00 12.57 4.91
C PHE A 236 0.52 12.55 5.02
N GLY A 237 1.25 12.90 3.97
CA GLY A 237 2.71 13.02 3.99
C GLY A 237 3.20 13.99 5.06
N SER A 238 2.50 15.11 5.26
CA SER A 238 2.80 16.07 6.32
C SER A 238 2.54 15.50 7.72
N ILE A 239 1.46 14.74 7.88
CA ILE A 239 1.13 14.04 9.14
C ILE A 239 2.20 12.99 9.47
N LEU A 240 2.58 12.18 8.48
CA LEU A 240 3.59 11.14 8.64
C LEU A 240 4.95 11.74 9.00
N ALA A 241 5.38 12.78 8.27
CA ALA A 241 6.64 13.45 8.53
C ALA A 241 6.72 14.01 9.97
N GLU A 242 5.66 14.66 10.45
CA GLU A 242 5.60 15.17 11.83
C GLU A 242 5.63 14.02 12.84
N THR A 243 4.96 12.91 12.55
CA THR A 243 4.89 11.76 13.46
C THR A 243 6.24 11.05 13.56
N LEU A 244 6.96 10.86 12.44
CA LEU A 244 8.28 10.24 12.42
C LEU A 244 9.35 11.10 13.13
N LYS A 245 9.25 12.42 13.08
CA LYS A 245 10.20 13.33 13.75
C LYS A 245 10.04 13.38 15.27
N LYS A 246 8.93 12.86 15.81
CA LYS A 246 8.63 12.88 17.25
C LYS A 246 8.92 11.56 17.95
N GLY A 247 9.08 10.49 17.21
CA GLY A 247 9.34 9.13 17.72
C GLY A 247 10.74 8.69 17.49
#